data_a082729559ee53487d8c044efb3c677c
#
_entry.id   a082729559ee53487d8c044efb3c677c
#
_cell.length_a   1.000
_cell.length_b   1.000
_cell.length_c   1.000
_cell.angle_alpha   90.00
_cell.angle_beta   90.00
_cell.angle_gamma   90.00
#
_symmetry.space_group_name_H-M   'P 1'
#
loop_
_entity.id
_entity.type
_entity.pdbx_description
1 polymer ?
#
loop_
_entity_poly.entity_id
_entity_poly.type
_entity_poly.pdbx_seq_one_letter_code
_entity_poly.pdbx_strand_id
1 'polypeptide(L)'
;MARKIVAELIGTRLIVWNPSDGVTVYRHGFFGKPVGIPKPKPDQDFSAPLVLDMMEGLFLLEKGKIKIVDAKTRKPVTRTRLMKLSAVTYKDFELGYSVYRDLREQGFIVTPGIRFGSDFAVYEHGPGIDHAPFIVTGRTENDRMGPFEIVLAGRLATTVRKQFTIAVPKKKGKMDYLVFRWFKA
;
A
#
# COMPACT_ATOMS: atom_id res chain seq x y z
N MET A 1 -22.59 19.14 5.51
CA MET A 1 -21.64 18.32 4.71
C MET A 1 -20.37 18.11 5.52
N ALA A 2 -19.94 16.88 5.75
CA ALA A 2 -18.70 16.63 6.46
C ALA A 2 -17.51 17.23 5.69
N ARG A 3 -16.61 17.93 6.39
CA ARG A 3 -15.39 18.52 5.82
C ARG A 3 -14.52 17.38 5.25
N LYS A 4 -14.22 17.44 3.95
CA LYS A 4 -13.30 16.45 3.35
C LYS A 4 -11.87 16.76 3.74
N ILE A 5 -11.14 15.74 4.17
CA ILE A 5 -9.71 15.81 4.46
C ILE A 5 -8.94 16.19 3.19
N VAL A 6 -7.97 17.09 3.33
CA VAL A 6 -7.16 17.58 2.20
C VAL A 6 -5.73 17.09 2.37
N ALA A 7 -5.20 16.43 1.33
CA ALA A 7 -3.79 16.10 1.20
C ALA A 7 -3.13 16.97 0.12
N GLU A 8 -1.94 17.46 0.37
CA GLU A 8 -1.15 18.25 -0.59
C GLU A 8 -0.13 17.37 -1.31
N LEU A 9 -0.14 17.43 -2.63
CA LEU A 9 0.86 16.75 -3.45
C LEU A 9 2.14 17.58 -3.52
N ILE A 10 3.24 17.02 -2.98
CA ILE A 10 4.58 17.59 -3.00
C ILE A 10 5.54 16.55 -3.59
N GLY A 11 6.00 16.77 -4.81
CA GLY A 11 6.79 15.77 -5.52
C GLY A 11 6.03 14.46 -5.69
N THR A 12 6.49 13.40 -5.03
CA THR A 12 5.91 12.05 -5.07
C THR A 12 5.28 11.65 -3.73
N ARG A 13 4.97 12.61 -2.87
CA ARG A 13 4.35 12.37 -1.57
C ARG A 13 3.09 13.21 -1.42
N LEU A 14 2.19 12.70 -0.62
CA LEU A 14 0.96 13.40 -0.26
C LEU A 14 1.00 13.68 1.24
N ILE A 15 0.81 14.93 1.62
CA ILE A 15 0.93 15.37 3.01
C ILE A 15 -0.41 15.86 3.51
N VAL A 16 -0.90 15.25 4.59
CA VAL A 16 -2.01 15.74 5.38
C VAL A 16 -1.43 16.57 6.52
N TRP A 17 -1.48 17.89 6.37
CA TRP A 17 -0.84 18.82 7.31
C TRP A 17 -1.55 18.89 8.65
N ASN A 18 -2.87 18.82 8.65
CA ASN A 18 -3.65 18.90 9.88
C ASN A 18 -3.50 17.58 10.67
N PRO A 19 -2.96 17.59 11.90
CA PRO A 19 -2.73 16.37 12.67
C PRO A 19 -3.99 15.56 12.96
N SER A 20 -5.12 16.22 13.29
CA SER A 20 -6.38 15.52 13.57
C SER A 20 -6.95 14.81 12.34
N ASP A 21 -6.83 15.45 11.16
CA ASP A 21 -7.16 14.81 9.88
C ASP A 21 -6.21 13.62 9.61
N GLY A 22 -4.92 13.80 9.91
CA GLY A 22 -3.89 12.74 9.80
C GLY A 22 -4.18 11.53 10.69
N VAL A 23 -4.51 11.77 11.97
CA VAL A 23 -4.92 10.72 12.92
C VAL A 23 -6.16 9.98 12.39
N THR A 24 -7.14 10.70 11.89
CA THR A 24 -8.36 10.12 11.29
C THR A 24 -8.03 9.19 10.12
N VAL A 25 -7.17 9.63 9.19
CA VAL A 25 -6.73 8.82 8.04
C VAL A 25 -5.95 7.59 8.50
N TYR A 26 -5.01 7.77 9.43
CA TYR A 26 -4.19 6.67 9.95
C TYR A 26 -5.05 5.59 10.64
N ARG A 27 -5.94 5.98 11.54
CA ARG A 27 -6.85 5.05 12.26
C ARG A 27 -7.84 4.35 11.34
N HIS A 28 -8.16 4.91 10.20
CA HIS A 28 -9.12 4.31 9.26
C HIS A 28 -8.58 3.05 8.54
N GLY A 29 -7.28 2.77 8.62
CA GLY A 29 -6.68 1.61 7.95
C GLY A 29 -5.17 1.67 7.88
N PHE A 30 -4.51 2.31 8.84
CA PHE A 30 -3.05 2.45 8.91
C PHE A 30 -2.42 3.10 7.67
N PHE A 31 -3.15 4.04 7.06
CA PHE A 31 -2.64 4.77 5.91
C PHE A 31 -1.59 5.79 6.34
N GLY A 32 -0.47 5.80 5.63
CA GLY A 32 0.60 6.78 5.80
C GLY A 32 1.48 6.55 7.02
N LYS A 33 2.36 7.52 7.23
CA LYS A 33 3.26 7.59 8.40
C LYS A 33 3.32 9.01 8.93
N PRO A 34 3.12 9.24 10.23
CA PRO A 34 3.34 10.55 10.83
C PRO A 34 4.82 10.89 10.81
N VAL A 35 5.14 12.15 10.51
CA VAL A 35 6.53 12.65 10.45
C VAL A 35 7.19 12.47 11.81
N GLY A 36 8.42 11.92 11.81
CA GLY A 36 9.19 11.70 13.04
C GLY A 36 8.74 10.52 13.91
N ILE A 37 7.69 9.79 13.53
CA ILE A 37 7.19 8.62 14.29
C ILE A 37 7.29 7.37 13.41
N PRO A 38 8.40 6.60 13.51
CA PRO A 38 8.64 5.47 12.60
C PRO A 38 7.72 4.26 12.85
N LYS A 39 7.20 4.11 14.07
CA LYS A 39 6.30 3.02 14.47
C LYS A 39 5.16 3.56 15.34
N PRO A 40 4.19 4.27 14.75
CA PRO A 40 3.05 4.75 15.51
C PRO A 40 2.23 3.57 16.02
N LYS A 41 1.77 3.66 17.27
CA LYS A 41 0.84 2.65 17.83
C LYS A 41 -0.54 2.81 17.19
N PRO A 42 -1.34 1.73 17.13
CA PRO A 42 -2.69 1.77 16.55
C PRO A 42 -3.59 2.89 17.11
N ASP A 43 -3.55 3.09 18.42
CA ASP A 43 -4.41 4.05 19.14
C ASP A 43 -3.69 5.38 19.47
N GLN A 44 -2.47 5.55 18.98
CA GLN A 44 -1.68 6.73 19.30
C GLN A 44 -2.18 7.95 18.54
N ASP A 45 -2.50 9.02 19.26
CA ASP A 45 -2.62 10.35 18.68
C ASP A 45 -1.23 10.93 18.41
N PHE A 46 -1.14 11.71 17.38
CA PHE A 46 0.08 12.42 17.02
C PHE A 46 -0.23 13.85 16.56
N SER A 47 0.69 14.76 16.86
CA SER A 47 0.60 16.17 16.46
C SER A 47 1.40 16.49 15.19
N ALA A 48 1.99 15.47 14.55
CA ALA A 48 2.79 15.61 13.34
C ALA A 48 1.94 15.48 12.06
N PRO A 49 2.35 16.08 10.94
CA PRO A 49 1.73 15.80 9.64
C PRO A 49 1.82 14.33 9.26
N LEU A 50 0.82 13.84 8.53
CA LEU A 50 0.80 12.48 7.99
C LEU A 50 1.28 12.48 6.54
N VAL A 51 2.24 11.63 6.23
CA VAL A 51 2.75 11.42 4.86
C VAL A 51 2.17 10.14 4.29
N LEU A 52 1.47 10.26 3.17
CA LEU A 52 0.95 9.15 2.39
C LEU A 52 1.85 8.90 1.17
N ASP A 53 1.96 7.66 0.76
CA ASP A 53 2.51 7.33 -0.55
C ASP A 53 1.47 7.51 -1.68
N MET A 54 1.91 7.29 -2.93
CA MET A 54 1.05 7.52 -4.09
C MET A 54 -0.07 6.48 -4.20
N MET A 55 0.16 5.23 -3.79
CA MET A 55 -0.87 4.16 -3.83
C MET A 55 -1.94 4.41 -2.77
N GLU A 56 -1.51 4.76 -1.55
CA GLU A 56 -2.41 5.12 -0.45
C GLU A 56 -3.28 6.31 -0.81
N GLY A 57 -2.65 7.36 -1.32
CA GLY A 57 -3.35 8.57 -1.72
C GLY A 57 -4.35 8.35 -2.87
N LEU A 58 -3.96 7.55 -3.85
CA LEU A 58 -4.84 7.20 -4.97
C LEU A 58 -6.06 6.40 -4.50
N PHE A 59 -5.84 5.40 -3.64
CA PHE A 59 -6.90 4.60 -3.06
C PHE A 59 -7.89 5.45 -2.24
N LEU A 60 -7.37 6.30 -1.35
CA LEU A 60 -8.18 7.18 -0.53
C LEU A 60 -8.96 8.22 -1.37
N LEU A 61 -8.36 8.72 -2.46
CA LEU A 61 -9.02 9.60 -3.42
C LEU A 61 -10.17 8.86 -4.14
N GLU A 62 -9.96 7.65 -4.63
CA GLU A 62 -10.98 6.82 -5.27
C GLU A 62 -12.14 6.48 -4.32
N LYS A 63 -11.84 6.21 -3.04
CA LYS A 63 -12.87 5.98 -2.02
C LYS A 63 -13.54 7.29 -1.53
N GLY A 64 -13.16 8.44 -2.07
CA GLY A 64 -13.72 9.74 -1.69
C GLY A 64 -13.41 10.17 -0.26
N LYS A 65 -12.42 9.56 0.38
CA LYS A 65 -12.01 9.85 1.77
C LYS A 65 -11.18 11.12 1.89
N ILE A 66 -10.39 11.45 0.86
CA ILE A 66 -9.58 12.66 0.79
C ILE A 66 -9.81 13.41 -0.52
N LYS A 67 -9.44 14.70 -0.51
CA LYS A 67 -9.18 15.49 -1.73
C LYS A 67 -7.68 15.73 -1.83
N ILE A 68 -7.15 15.74 -3.05
CA ILE A 68 -5.74 16.05 -3.27
C ILE A 68 -5.64 17.37 -4.00
N VAL A 69 -4.74 18.24 -3.53
CA VAL A 69 -4.39 19.51 -4.18
C VAL A 69 -2.90 19.55 -4.46
N ASP A 70 -2.53 20.15 -5.56
CA ASP A 70 -1.13 20.40 -5.91
C ASP A 70 -0.60 21.54 -5.02
N ALA A 71 0.48 21.32 -4.29
CA ALA A 71 1.00 22.28 -3.33
C ALA A 71 1.44 23.61 -3.97
N LYS A 72 1.96 23.57 -5.22
CA LYS A 72 2.45 24.75 -5.94
C LYS A 72 1.32 25.54 -6.60
N THR A 73 0.45 24.83 -7.32
CA THR A 73 -0.59 25.48 -8.13
C THR A 73 -1.91 25.64 -7.41
N ARG A 74 -2.09 25.00 -6.25
CA ARG A 74 -3.32 24.94 -5.45
C ARG A 74 -4.52 24.34 -6.22
N LYS A 75 -4.29 23.76 -7.39
CA LYS A 75 -5.32 23.14 -8.19
C LYS A 75 -5.63 21.70 -7.72
N PRO A 76 -6.88 21.24 -7.84
CA PRO A 76 -7.23 19.87 -7.55
C PRO A 76 -6.43 18.88 -8.41
N VAL A 77 -5.98 17.79 -7.79
CA VAL A 77 -5.33 16.67 -8.47
C VAL A 77 -6.34 15.57 -8.68
N THR A 78 -6.61 15.28 -9.96
CA THR A 78 -7.55 14.22 -10.35
C THR A 78 -6.88 12.84 -10.27
N ARG A 79 -7.71 11.78 -10.23
CA ARG A 79 -7.25 10.39 -10.33
C ARG A 79 -6.33 10.18 -11.53
N THR A 80 -6.74 10.63 -12.71
CA THR A 80 -5.97 10.47 -13.94
C THR A 80 -4.61 11.15 -13.87
N ARG A 81 -4.54 12.36 -13.29
CA ARG A 81 -3.28 13.08 -13.11
C ARG A 81 -2.37 12.35 -12.13
N LEU A 82 -2.91 11.86 -11.02
CA LEU A 82 -2.14 11.14 -10.01
C LEU A 82 -1.59 9.83 -10.58
N MET A 83 -2.41 9.05 -11.30
CA MET A 83 -1.98 7.83 -12.00
C MET A 83 -0.82 8.09 -12.96
N LYS A 84 -0.96 9.09 -13.84
CA LYS A 84 0.11 9.44 -14.80
C LYS A 84 1.41 9.80 -14.10
N LEU A 85 1.34 10.63 -13.07
CA LEU A 85 2.53 11.02 -12.30
C LEU A 85 3.18 9.80 -11.63
N SER A 86 2.39 8.91 -11.06
CA SER A 86 2.88 7.71 -10.38
C SER A 86 3.52 6.72 -11.37
N ALA A 87 2.92 6.51 -12.53
CA ALA A 87 3.45 5.61 -13.57
C ALA A 87 4.80 6.07 -14.14
N VAL A 88 5.02 7.38 -14.23
CA VAL A 88 6.32 7.94 -14.64
C VAL A 88 7.37 7.78 -13.54
N THR A 89 6.95 7.86 -12.27
CA THR A 89 7.87 7.86 -11.13
C THR A 89 8.26 6.47 -10.67
N TYR A 90 7.33 5.52 -10.71
CA TYR A 90 7.50 4.18 -10.17
C TYR A 90 7.33 3.14 -11.27
N LYS A 91 8.33 2.26 -11.41
CA LYS A 91 8.24 1.12 -12.31
C LYS A 91 7.04 0.24 -11.91
N ASP A 92 6.33 -0.25 -12.92
CA ASP A 92 5.19 -1.19 -12.77
C ASP A 92 4.10 -0.71 -11.79
N PHE A 93 3.94 0.65 -11.67
CA PHE A 93 2.99 1.24 -10.72
C PHE A 93 1.56 0.72 -10.90
N GLU A 94 1.09 0.57 -12.14
CA GLU A 94 -0.28 0.12 -12.42
C GLU A 94 -0.52 -1.31 -11.93
N LEU A 95 0.46 -2.20 -12.14
CA LEU A 95 0.43 -3.57 -11.62
C LEU A 95 0.39 -3.56 -10.09
N GLY A 96 1.35 -2.86 -9.46
CA GLY A 96 1.42 -2.75 -8.01
C GLY A 96 0.15 -2.15 -7.42
N TYR A 97 -0.39 -1.09 -8.03
CA TYR A 97 -1.61 -0.47 -7.56
C TYR A 97 -2.85 -1.38 -7.72
N SER A 98 -2.92 -2.19 -8.78
CA SER A 98 -4.01 -3.15 -8.95
C SER A 98 -4.05 -4.18 -7.82
N VAL A 99 -2.88 -4.71 -7.44
CA VAL A 99 -2.71 -5.65 -6.31
C VAL A 99 -3.03 -4.96 -4.98
N TYR A 100 -2.46 -3.77 -4.75
CA TYR A 100 -2.71 -2.96 -3.54
C TYR A 100 -4.20 -2.72 -3.34
N ARG A 101 -4.89 -2.26 -4.39
CA ARG A 101 -6.32 -1.95 -4.34
C ARG A 101 -7.15 -3.19 -4.03
N ASP A 102 -6.89 -4.31 -4.71
CA ASP A 102 -7.63 -5.56 -4.50
C ASP A 102 -7.51 -6.06 -3.05
N LEU A 103 -6.28 -6.09 -2.51
CA LEU A 103 -6.04 -6.47 -1.12
C LEU A 103 -6.75 -5.52 -0.12
N ARG A 104 -6.70 -4.21 -0.38
CA ARG A 104 -7.40 -3.22 0.45
C ARG A 104 -8.93 -3.36 0.38
N GLU A 105 -9.47 -3.70 -0.78
CA GLU A 105 -10.91 -3.92 -0.96
C GLU A 105 -11.40 -5.20 -0.26
N GLN A 106 -10.53 -6.19 -0.12
CA GLN A 106 -10.76 -7.38 0.70
C GLN A 106 -10.66 -7.12 2.21
N GLY A 107 -10.28 -5.92 2.63
CA GLY A 107 -10.20 -5.52 4.04
C GLY A 107 -8.80 -5.67 4.67
N PHE A 108 -7.81 -6.14 3.94
CA PHE A 108 -6.46 -6.26 4.47
C PHE A 108 -5.77 -4.90 4.66
N ILE A 109 -4.88 -4.83 5.64
CA ILE A 109 -3.95 -3.73 5.81
C ILE A 109 -2.68 -4.03 5.03
N VAL A 110 -2.36 -3.16 4.07
CA VAL A 110 -1.25 -3.36 3.13
C VAL A 110 -0.18 -2.30 3.37
N THR A 111 1.04 -2.72 3.57
CA THR A 111 2.22 -1.85 3.78
C THR A 111 3.34 -2.24 2.82
N PRO A 112 4.33 -1.37 2.56
CA PRO A 112 5.47 -1.73 1.72
C PRO A 112 6.22 -2.96 2.25
N GLY A 113 6.47 -3.92 1.36
CA GLY A 113 7.15 -5.20 1.65
C GLY A 113 8.65 -5.19 1.45
N ILE A 114 9.29 -4.05 1.19
CA ILE A 114 10.71 -3.91 0.83
C ILE A 114 11.65 -4.66 1.79
N ARG A 115 11.35 -4.65 3.09
CA ARG A 115 12.15 -5.38 4.10
C ARG A 115 12.14 -6.89 3.90
N PHE A 116 11.18 -7.40 3.16
CA PHE A 116 10.96 -8.82 2.91
C PHE A 116 11.25 -9.19 1.45
N GLY A 117 11.83 -8.27 0.65
CA GLY A 117 12.09 -8.51 -0.76
C GLY A 117 10.83 -8.73 -1.61
N SER A 118 9.69 -8.20 -1.17
CA SER A 118 8.40 -8.27 -1.84
C SER A 118 7.81 -6.87 -2.01
N ASP A 119 6.74 -6.75 -2.79
CA ASP A 119 6.09 -5.46 -2.99
C ASP A 119 5.32 -5.04 -1.73
N PHE A 120 4.62 -5.99 -1.11
CA PHE A 120 3.74 -5.71 0.02
C PHE A 120 3.93 -6.71 1.17
N ALA A 121 3.77 -6.19 2.40
CA ALA A 121 3.48 -6.94 3.60
C ALA A 121 2.01 -6.73 3.96
N VAL A 122 1.26 -7.82 4.13
CA VAL A 122 -0.20 -7.82 4.28
C VAL A 122 -0.58 -8.32 5.66
N TYR A 123 -1.41 -7.55 6.36
CA TYR A 123 -1.88 -7.81 7.72
C TYR A 123 -3.40 -8.00 7.72
N GLU A 124 -3.88 -8.78 8.65
CA GLU A 124 -5.33 -8.91 8.89
C GLU A 124 -5.86 -7.75 9.72
N HIS A 125 -5.12 -7.35 10.77
CA HIS A 125 -5.55 -6.31 11.71
C HIS A 125 -4.64 -5.08 11.71
N GLY A 126 -3.35 -5.23 11.36
CA GLY A 126 -2.45 -4.12 11.14
C GLY A 126 -1.15 -4.12 11.93
N PRO A 127 -0.22 -3.26 11.55
CA PRO A 127 1.09 -3.15 12.19
C PRO A 127 0.96 -2.81 13.68
N GLY A 128 1.60 -3.61 14.54
CA GLY A 128 1.56 -3.45 15.99
C GLY A 128 0.38 -4.15 16.68
N ILE A 129 -0.56 -4.70 15.93
CA ILE A 129 -1.66 -5.54 16.42
C ILE A 129 -1.34 -7.01 16.12
N ASP A 130 -1.00 -7.31 14.87
CA ASP A 130 -0.64 -8.64 14.41
C ASP A 130 0.69 -8.65 13.65
N HIS A 131 1.15 -9.85 13.32
CA HIS A 131 2.25 -10.05 12.38
C HIS A 131 1.68 -10.27 10.99
N ALA A 132 2.21 -9.56 9.97
CA ALA A 132 1.81 -9.79 8.59
C ALA A 132 1.92 -11.27 8.22
N PRO A 133 0.83 -11.99 7.96
CA PRO A 133 0.89 -13.40 7.59
C PRO A 133 1.39 -13.61 6.16
N PHE A 134 1.21 -12.61 5.29
CA PHE A 134 1.56 -12.73 3.88
C PHE A 134 2.58 -11.66 3.46
N ILE A 135 3.48 -12.06 2.56
CA ILE A 135 4.27 -11.16 1.73
C ILE A 135 3.85 -11.38 0.28
N VAL A 136 3.48 -10.31 -0.40
CA VAL A 136 2.83 -10.38 -1.72
C VAL A 136 3.67 -9.67 -2.77
N THR A 137 3.84 -10.31 -3.92
CA THR A 137 4.49 -9.73 -5.10
C THR A 137 3.54 -9.79 -6.29
N GLY A 138 3.37 -8.68 -6.99
CA GLY A 138 2.60 -8.61 -8.22
C GLY A 138 3.38 -9.20 -9.40
N ARG A 139 2.71 -9.97 -10.24
CA ARG A 139 3.24 -10.48 -11.52
C ARG A 139 2.16 -10.40 -12.60
N THR A 140 2.59 -10.27 -13.84
CA THR A 140 1.68 -10.41 -14.98
C THR A 140 1.53 -11.87 -15.39
N GLU A 141 0.51 -12.21 -16.17
CA GLU A 141 0.32 -13.57 -16.70
C GLU A 141 1.49 -14.06 -17.57
N ASN A 142 2.23 -13.13 -18.15
CA ASN A 142 3.35 -13.44 -19.07
C ASN A 142 4.70 -13.49 -18.36
N ASP A 143 4.77 -13.13 -17.09
CA ASP A 143 6.01 -13.18 -16.35
C ASP A 143 6.44 -14.62 -16.10
N ARG A 144 7.73 -14.86 -16.25
CA ARG A 144 8.35 -16.17 -15.98
C ARG A 144 9.19 -16.05 -14.72
N MET A 145 9.02 -16.99 -13.83
CA MET A 145 9.85 -17.13 -12.64
C MET A 145 10.75 -18.33 -12.77
N GLY A 146 12.02 -18.10 -12.55
CA GLY A 146 13.00 -19.20 -12.50
C GLY A 146 12.90 -19.98 -11.17
N PRO A 147 13.34 -21.26 -11.15
CA PRO A 147 13.33 -22.07 -9.92
C PRO A 147 14.06 -21.39 -8.77
N PHE A 148 15.14 -20.68 -9.05
CA PHE A 148 15.91 -19.96 -8.04
C PHE A 148 15.12 -18.85 -7.36
N GLU A 149 14.31 -18.07 -8.11
CA GLU A 149 13.45 -17.00 -7.55
C GLU A 149 12.38 -17.58 -6.63
N ILE A 150 11.77 -18.70 -7.03
CA ILE A 150 10.75 -19.40 -6.23
C ILE A 150 11.36 -19.90 -4.91
N VAL A 151 12.51 -20.57 -4.99
CA VAL A 151 13.21 -21.08 -3.81
C VAL A 151 13.64 -19.95 -2.88
N LEU A 152 14.21 -18.87 -3.44
CA LEU A 152 14.64 -17.70 -2.66
C LEU A 152 13.45 -17.06 -1.92
N ALA A 153 12.35 -16.83 -2.62
CA ALA A 153 11.15 -16.26 -2.05
C ALA A 153 10.54 -17.16 -0.96
N GLY A 154 10.46 -18.47 -1.20
CA GLY A 154 10.00 -19.44 -0.22
C GLY A 154 10.88 -19.51 1.03
N ARG A 155 12.22 -19.49 0.87
CA ARG A 155 13.16 -19.46 1.99
C ARG A 155 13.05 -18.18 2.80
N LEU A 156 12.96 -17.02 2.12
CA LEU A 156 12.79 -15.73 2.79
C LEU A 156 11.49 -15.72 3.61
N ALA A 157 10.38 -16.14 3.01
CA ALA A 157 9.11 -16.22 3.69
C ALA A 157 9.15 -17.12 4.92
N THR A 158 9.79 -18.29 4.80
CA THR A 158 9.97 -19.23 5.92
C THR A 158 10.80 -18.63 7.05
N THR A 159 11.90 -17.94 6.71
CA THR A 159 12.78 -17.28 7.69
C THR A 159 12.03 -16.25 8.53
N VAL A 160 11.12 -15.51 7.91
CA VAL A 160 10.30 -14.49 8.59
C VAL A 160 8.93 -15.01 9.05
N ARG A 161 8.69 -16.31 8.95
CA ARG A 161 7.41 -16.97 9.30
C ARG A 161 6.20 -16.38 8.58
N LYS A 162 6.33 -16.12 7.27
CA LYS A 162 5.28 -15.57 6.42
C LYS A 162 5.01 -16.48 5.23
N GLN A 163 3.85 -16.33 4.60
CA GLN A 163 3.53 -17.03 3.37
C GLN A 163 3.89 -16.13 2.18
N PHE A 164 4.71 -16.64 1.27
CA PHE A 164 4.98 -15.96 0.02
C PHE A 164 3.80 -16.14 -0.93
N THR A 165 3.32 -15.04 -1.48
CA THR A 165 2.15 -15.02 -2.35
C THR A 165 2.45 -14.22 -3.61
N ILE A 166 2.09 -14.77 -4.76
CA ILE A 166 2.10 -14.06 -6.04
C ILE A 166 0.68 -13.65 -6.37
N ALA A 167 0.48 -12.37 -6.64
CA ALA A 167 -0.79 -11.81 -7.11
C ALA A 167 -0.72 -11.54 -8.60
N VAL A 168 -1.66 -12.10 -9.37
CA VAL A 168 -1.71 -11.98 -10.83
C VAL A 168 -3.04 -11.37 -11.25
N PRO A 169 -3.05 -10.11 -11.72
CA PRO A 169 -4.26 -9.49 -12.25
C PRO A 169 -4.74 -10.23 -13.50
N LYS A 170 -6.04 -10.50 -13.53
CA LYS A 170 -6.75 -11.14 -14.64
C LYS A 170 -7.67 -10.15 -15.34
N LYS A 171 -8.18 -10.56 -16.49
CA LYS A 171 -9.21 -9.81 -17.20
C LYS A 171 -10.44 -9.60 -16.33
N LYS A 172 -11.15 -8.50 -16.57
CA LYS A 172 -12.38 -8.10 -15.84
C LYS A 172 -12.15 -7.78 -14.35
N GLY A 173 -10.94 -7.35 -13.96
CA GLY A 173 -10.64 -6.91 -12.59
C GLY A 173 -10.55 -8.05 -11.57
N LYS A 174 -10.47 -9.31 -12.00
CA LYS A 174 -10.19 -10.43 -11.11
C LYS A 174 -8.72 -10.47 -10.72
N MET A 175 -8.41 -11.07 -9.57
CA MET A 175 -7.06 -11.30 -9.08
C MET A 175 -6.90 -12.76 -8.72
N ASP A 176 -5.87 -13.41 -9.26
CA ASP A 176 -5.48 -14.75 -8.82
C ASP A 176 -4.35 -14.65 -7.81
N TYR A 177 -4.40 -15.48 -6.78
CA TYR A 177 -3.37 -15.55 -5.75
C TYR A 177 -2.77 -16.94 -5.69
N LEU A 178 -1.45 -17.06 -5.92
CA LEU A 178 -0.69 -18.29 -5.74
C LEU A 178 0.05 -18.20 -4.41
N VAL A 179 -0.35 -19.01 -3.45
CA VAL A 179 0.25 -19.04 -2.11
C VAL A 179 1.22 -20.20 -2.00
N PHE A 180 2.48 -19.90 -1.69
CA PHE A 180 3.51 -20.89 -1.50
C PHE A 180 3.60 -21.29 -0.03
N ARG A 181 3.39 -22.57 0.24
CA ARG A 181 3.53 -23.14 1.57
C ARG A 181 4.62 -24.20 1.56
N TRP A 182 5.43 -24.19 2.62
CA TRP A 182 6.40 -25.25 2.78
C TRP A 182 5.70 -26.56 3.16
N PHE A 183 5.88 -27.58 2.35
CA PHE A 183 5.38 -28.91 2.68
C PHE A 183 6.42 -29.60 3.59
N LYS A 184 5.99 -30.00 4.77
CA LYS A 184 6.76 -30.91 5.63
C LYS A 184 6.17 -32.29 5.43
N ALA A 185 6.99 -33.21 4.91
CA ALA A 185 6.65 -34.62 4.89
C ALA A 185 6.63 -35.20 6.32
#